data_70565e18d49b70d4b6afba06382cf988
#
_entry.id   70565e18d49b70d4b6afba06382cf988
#
_cell.length_a   1.000
_cell.length_b   1.000
_cell.length_c   1.000
_cell.angle_alpha   90.00
_cell.angle_beta   90.00
_cell.angle_gamma   90.00
#
_symmetry.space_group_name_H-M   'P 1'
#
loop_
_entity.id
_entity.type
_entity.pdbx_description
1 polymer ?
#
loop_
_entity_poly.entity_id
_entity_poly.type
_entity_poly.pdbx_seq_one_letter_code
_entity_poly.pdbx_strand_id
1 'polypeptide(L)'
;GFNRETTQYAEEGSWFDGDRVRFRAGRPENLRGYQTRALAATFDGSARDVITWSDSSGTSRIVFGTPDKLYEQDGDQLYDITPIVTAVTLASCFGTSSGSTRVCCSDAGHNQKVGNYVLFTSSAAFNAVSLQGNVYPITSVASANVFTISVSSAANATGSDVGSATFQYYLPTGFSVVAAGLGYGAASFQATVCASNTRAWNQPASSGIPFDVTQWSLDNYGEDIVANRSGSNIFYWDSDGSTVPGEVHAASVTTSPISVNSILVSPNDRHLIAFGTNEYSATATVSGTFNPMLVRWSDQDDKSNWVPAADTTAGEVVLTDGTKIIGAKRSKNAINIWTDNSLWTMAFVGPPFTFRFTQAGSNCGMVGPHAGIDFNGVTYWMGFGNFYRFSGQVETLPCTVRRFIFDDINQNYYTKVYAGTNSEFNEIIWLYPSGDGTECDKYVIYNPVDNYWVYGTMFFTTFADKEVFGNTITTGVTAAGNNIYNNEPVSVFVGANNETLSSFVESADFDIADGNAIMFMNRVIPDYEMVNGGKIKMKITTQQFPEASEEVTKEFDITNATQKVDFRSRGRQAKVRVSCDSNGTSWRWGSLRLAVQGDGRR
;
A
#
# COMPACT_ATOMS: atom_id res chain seq x y z
N GLY A 1 -21.35 12.16 6.58
CA GLY A 1 -20.61 11.56 5.48
C GLY A 1 -21.10 12.02 4.13
N PHE A 2 -20.46 11.53 3.08
CA PHE A 2 -20.88 11.81 1.70
C PHE A 2 -21.87 10.77 1.20
N ASN A 3 -22.76 11.20 0.28
CA ASN A 3 -23.61 10.30 -0.47
C ASN A 3 -23.48 10.61 -1.98
N ARG A 4 -23.06 9.60 -2.76
CA ARG A 4 -22.80 9.69 -4.22
C ARG A 4 -23.55 8.59 -4.99
N GLU A 5 -24.46 7.87 -4.32
CA GLU A 5 -25.25 6.80 -4.97
C GLU A 5 -26.38 7.35 -5.86
N THR A 6 -26.80 8.60 -5.60
CA THR A 6 -27.84 9.29 -6.35
C THR A 6 -27.29 10.57 -7.01
N THR A 7 -28.14 11.35 -7.66
CA THR A 7 -27.74 12.65 -8.23
C THR A 7 -27.59 13.70 -7.13
N GLN A 8 -26.79 14.73 -7.39
CA GLN A 8 -26.55 15.82 -6.43
C GLN A 8 -27.85 16.50 -5.96
N TYR A 9 -28.83 16.63 -6.84
CA TYR A 9 -30.13 17.22 -6.51
C TYR A 9 -31.01 16.31 -5.62
N ALA A 10 -30.90 14.98 -5.78
CA ALA A 10 -31.71 14.04 -4.97
C ALA A 10 -31.23 13.92 -3.52
N GLU A 11 -30.03 14.40 -3.20
CA GLU A 11 -29.40 14.32 -1.87
C GLU A 11 -29.55 15.62 -1.06
N GLU A 12 -30.63 16.38 -1.29
CA GLU A 12 -30.87 17.63 -0.58
C GLU A 12 -30.70 17.50 0.94
N GLY A 13 -29.98 18.47 1.52
CA GLY A 13 -29.68 18.51 2.96
C GLY A 13 -28.48 17.69 3.42
N SER A 14 -27.81 16.98 2.50
CA SER A 14 -26.60 16.21 2.77
C SER A 14 -25.33 16.89 2.23
N TRP A 15 -24.18 16.36 2.62
CA TRP A 15 -22.90 16.68 2.00
C TRP A 15 -22.67 15.72 0.84
N PHE A 16 -22.37 16.28 -0.34
CA PHE A 16 -22.26 15.52 -1.59
C PHE A 16 -20.81 15.22 -1.99
N ASP A 17 -19.93 16.20 -1.81
CA ASP A 17 -18.53 16.08 -2.24
C ASP A 17 -17.56 16.67 -1.21
N GLY A 18 -16.32 16.24 -1.24
CA GLY A 18 -15.26 16.77 -0.39
C GLY A 18 -13.92 16.10 -0.58
N ASP A 19 -12.90 16.74 -0.05
CA ASP A 19 -11.54 16.22 0.00
C ASP A 19 -10.87 16.60 1.32
N ARG A 20 -10.13 15.66 1.90
CA ARG A 20 -9.39 15.81 3.18
C ARG A 20 -10.26 16.30 4.33
N VAL A 21 -11.42 15.69 4.47
CA VAL A 21 -12.37 15.97 5.57
C VAL A 21 -12.87 14.68 6.21
N ARG A 22 -13.21 14.77 7.48
CA ARG A 22 -13.96 13.76 8.24
C ARG A 22 -15.18 14.39 8.88
N PHE A 23 -16.05 13.56 9.44
CA PHE A 23 -17.19 14.02 10.21
C PHE A 23 -17.04 13.63 11.68
N ARG A 24 -17.22 14.59 12.57
CA ARG A 24 -17.28 14.36 14.01
C ARG A 24 -18.60 14.89 14.55
N ALA A 25 -19.38 14.03 15.21
CA ALA A 25 -20.73 14.36 15.66
C ALA A 25 -21.58 15.00 14.54
N GLY A 26 -21.50 14.46 13.31
CA GLY A 26 -22.23 14.93 12.15
C GLY A 26 -21.71 16.24 11.51
N ARG A 27 -20.61 16.81 11.98
CA ARG A 27 -20.02 18.05 11.46
C ARG A 27 -18.71 17.79 10.73
N PRO A 28 -18.52 18.37 9.52
CA PRO A 28 -17.27 18.23 8.80
C PRO A 28 -16.14 19.02 9.47
N GLU A 29 -14.99 18.41 9.55
CA GLU A 29 -13.71 19.00 9.95
C GLU A 29 -12.60 18.53 9.00
N ASN A 30 -11.54 19.32 8.81
CA ASN A 30 -10.43 18.89 7.98
C ASN A 30 -9.61 17.81 8.68
N LEU A 31 -9.04 16.89 7.89
CA LEU A 31 -8.02 15.97 8.36
C LEU A 31 -6.79 16.76 8.84
N ARG A 32 -6.09 16.20 9.81
CA ARG A 32 -4.76 16.71 10.19
C ARG A 32 -3.75 16.48 9.07
N GLY A 33 -2.59 17.05 9.21
CA GLY A 33 -1.49 16.90 8.27
C GLY A 33 -0.62 15.67 8.54
N TYR A 34 0.57 15.70 7.98
CA TYR A 34 1.57 14.65 8.14
C TYR A 34 2.98 15.24 8.22
N GLN A 35 3.87 14.53 8.89
CA GLN A 35 5.26 14.91 9.04
C GLN A 35 6.17 13.80 8.54
N THR A 36 7.16 14.15 7.72
CA THR A 36 8.22 13.21 7.37
C THR A 36 8.97 12.79 8.64
N ARG A 37 9.15 11.49 8.84
CA ARG A 37 10.09 11.01 9.82
C ARG A 37 11.50 11.34 9.33
N ALA A 38 12.32 11.91 10.21
CA ALA A 38 13.69 12.22 9.86
C ALA A 38 14.43 10.92 9.55
N LEU A 39 14.67 10.66 8.28
CA LEU A 39 15.47 9.54 7.80
C LEU A 39 16.80 10.07 7.29
N ALA A 40 17.87 9.35 7.57
CA ALA A 40 19.19 9.65 7.01
C ALA A 40 19.24 9.46 5.49
N ALA A 41 18.33 8.67 4.91
CA ALA A 41 18.21 8.41 3.48
C ALA A 41 16.75 8.15 3.06
N THR A 42 16.44 8.39 1.79
CA THR A 42 15.22 7.92 1.14
C THR A 42 15.37 6.45 0.77
N PHE A 43 14.27 5.73 0.59
CA PHE A 43 14.29 4.33 0.19
C PHE A 43 13.84 4.14 -1.28
N ASP A 44 14.27 3.02 -1.87
CA ASP A 44 13.94 2.65 -3.24
C ASP A 44 12.62 1.90 -3.32
N GLY A 45 11.79 2.20 -4.31
CA GLY A 45 10.51 1.54 -4.57
C GLY A 45 9.38 2.02 -3.66
N SER A 46 8.14 1.64 -3.98
CA SER A 46 6.95 1.95 -3.18
C SER A 46 6.71 0.84 -2.17
N ALA A 47 6.53 1.16 -0.89
CA ALA A 47 6.24 0.14 0.11
C ALA A 47 4.92 -0.58 -0.20
N ARG A 48 4.90 -1.91 0.01
CA ARG A 48 3.77 -2.80 -0.25
C ARG A 48 3.19 -3.41 1.02
N ASP A 49 3.99 -3.46 2.07
CA ASP A 49 3.55 -3.84 3.42
C ASP A 49 4.41 -3.13 4.45
N VAL A 50 3.86 -2.92 5.63
CA VAL A 50 4.54 -2.30 6.77
C VAL A 50 4.12 -2.98 8.05
N ILE A 51 5.08 -3.23 8.93
CA ILE A 51 4.83 -3.70 10.29
C ILE A 51 5.58 -2.84 11.30
N THR A 52 4.94 -2.61 12.43
CA THR A 52 5.51 -1.88 13.57
C THR A 52 5.41 -2.73 14.82
N TRP A 53 6.47 -2.78 15.62
CA TRP A 53 6.47 -3.47 16.91
C TRP A 53 7.50 -2.85 17.86
N SER A 54 7.43 -3.23 19.14
CA SER A 54 8.48 -2.94 20.10
C SER A 54 9.12 -4.25 20.54
N ASP A 55 10.46 -4.27 20.56
CA ASP A 55 11.22 -5.39 21.08
C ASP A 55 11.24 -5.41 22.64
N SER A 56 11.85 -6.43 23.25
CA SER A 56 11.92 -6.57 24.71
C SER A 56 12.78 -5.50 25.38
N SER A 57 13.65 -4.83 24.65
CA SER A 57 14.42 -3.68 25.11
C SER A 57 13.60 -2.39 25.15
N GLY A 58 12.38 -2.39 24.58
CA GLY A 58 11.53 -1.23 24.43
C GLY A 58 11.85 -0.37 23.21
N THR A 59 12.72 -0.83 22.31
CA THR A 59 13.00 -0.16 21.04
C THR A 59 11.84 -0.37 20.07
N SER A 60 11.32 0.73 19.52
CA SER A 60 10.25 0.69 18.53
C SER A 60 10.81 0.64 17.12
N ARG A 61 10.40 -0.34 16.36
CA ARG A 61 10.93 -0.66 15.03
C ARG A 61 9.84 -0.59 13.97
N ILE A 62 10.23 -0.26 12.74
CA ILE A 62 9.40 -0.31 11.55
C ILE A 62 10.12 -1.15 10.51
N VAL A 63 9.45 -2.18 9.98
CA VAL A 63 9.92 -2.90 8.80
C VAL A 63 8.91 -2.73 7.68
N PHE A 64 9.39 -2.50 6.47
CA PHE A 64 8.56 -2.40 5.28
C PHE A 64 9.27 -2.99 4.06
N GLY A 65 8.47 -3.64 3.20
CA GLY A 65 8.94 -4.24 1.96
C GLY A 65 8.54 -3.43 0.74
N THR A 66 9.50 -3.17 -0.14
CA THR A 66 9.29 -2.54 -1.45
C THR A 66 9.50 -3.57 -2.57
N PRO A 67 9.13 -3.28 -3.82
CA PRO A 67 9.48 -4.16 -4.94
C PRO A 67 10.98 -4.40 -5.08
N ASP A 68 11.78 -3.48 -4.60
CA ASP A 68 13.23 -3.49 -4.77
C ASP A 68 13.97 -4.08 -3.57
N LYS A 69 13.49 -3.80 -2.34
CA LYS A 69 14.23 -4.12 -1.11
C LYS A 69 13.31 -4.32 0.11
N LEU A 70 13.90 -4.88 1.15
CA LEU A 70 13.33 -4.95 2.50
C LEU A 70 14.13 -4.03 3.41
N TYR A 71 13.44 -3.13 4.10
CA TYR A 71 14.05 -2.13 4.96
C TYR A 71 13.57 -2.22 6.39
N GLU A 72 14.48 -1.88 7.31
CA GLU A 72 14.18 -1.62 8.71
C GLU A 72 14.51 -0.17 9.05
N GLN A 73 13.67 0.47 9.84
CA GLN A 73 13.95 1.75 10.48
C GLN A 73 14.13 1.57 11.98
N ASP A 74 15.29 1.99 12.50
CA ASP A 74 15.58 2.14 13.91
C ASP A 74 16.02 3.58 14.18
N GLY A 75 15.25 4.30 15.01
CA GLY A 75 15.46 5.72 15.25
C GLY A 75 15.33 6.57 13.99
N ASP A 76 16.40 7.23 13.58
CA ASP A 76 16.52 8.03 12.36
C ASP A 76 17.27 7.31 11.22
N GLN A 77 17.75 6.09 11.48
CA GLN A 77 18.51 5.30 10.53
C GLN A 77 17.59 4.37 9.75
N LEU A 78 17.95 4.17 8.49
CA LEU A 78 17.29 3.23 7.59
C LEU A 78 18.30 2.17 7.17
N TYR A 79 17.99 0.92 7.43
CA TYR A 79 18.84 -0.23 7.14
C TYR A 79 18.24 -1.09 6.04
N ASP A 80 19.11 -1.53 5.12
CA ASP A 80 18.76 -2.50 4.09
C ASP A 80 18.97 -3.92 4.64
N ILE A 81 17.89 -4.59 4.99
CA ILE A 81 17.89 -5.97 5.50
C ILE A 81 17.46 -6.99 4.45
N THR A 82 17.44 -6.60 3.17
CA THR A 82 17.06 -7.47 2.06
C THR A 82 17.87 -8.77 2.08
N PRO A 83 17.24 -9.94 1.99
CA PRO A 83 17.95 -11.21 1.99
C PRO A 83 18.97 -11.32 0.84
N ILE A 84 20.16 -11.82 1.14
CA ILE A 84 21.24 -12.02 0.18
C ILE A 84 21.66 -13.49 0.08
N VAL A 85 22.13 -13.86 -1.10
CA VAL A 85 22.63 -15.21 -1.38
C VAL A 85 24.10 -15.31 -0.99
N THR A 86 24.60 -16.52 -0.77
CA THR A 86 26.02 -16.79 -0.50
C THR A 86 26.92 -16.11 -1.52
N ALA A 87 28.04 -15.55 -1.06
CA ALA A 87 29.00 -14.85 -1.90
C ALA A 87 29.59 -15.75 -2.98
N VAL A 88 29.74 -15.19 -4.18
CA VAL A 88 30.39 -15.80 -5.33
C VAL A 88 31.69 -15.04 -5.60
N THR A 89 32.80 -15.75 -5.75
CA THR A 89 34.12 -15.17 -6.11
C THR A 89 34.54 -15.65 -7.49
N LEU A 90 34.68 -14.72 -8.42
CA LEU A 90 35.05 -15.00 -9.81
C LEU A 90 36.26 -14.18 -10.22
N ALA A 91 37.13 -14.80 -11.00
CA ALA A 91 38.25 -14.15 -11.67
C ALA A 91 37.89 -13.88 -13.14
N SER A 92 38.39 -12.78 -13.68
CA SER A 92 38.22 -12.45 -15.11
C SER A 92 36.78 -12.45 -15.57
N CYS A 93 35.90 -11.85 -14.76
CA CYS A 93 34.43 -11.96 -14.94
C CYS A 93 33.77 -10.74 -15.60
N PHE A 94 34.53 -9.71 -15.97
CA PHE A 94 33.96 -8.49 -16.52
C PHE A 94 34.30 -8.26 -17.99
N GLY A 95 33.30 -7.70 -18.71
CA GLY A 95 33.47 -7.17 -20.05
C GLY A 95 33.12 -5.69 -20.10
N THR A 96 33.94 -4.86 -20.74
CA THR A 96 33.76 -3.43 -20.91
C THR A 96 33.95 -2.98 -22.34
N SER A 97 33.40 -1.82 -22.71
CA SER A 97 33.73 -1.10 -23.95
C SER A 97 34.15 0.32 -23.61
N SER A 98 35.20 0.80 -24.25
CA SER A 98 35.66 2.18 -24.08
C SER A 98 34.57 3.19 -24.34
N GLY A 99 34.36 4.14 -23.42
CA GLY A 99 33.32 5.15 -23.46
C GLY A 99 31.94 4.68 -23.02
N SER A 100 31.77 3.40 -22.62
CA SER A 100 30.49 2.84 -22.16
C SER A 100 30.41 2.78 -20.62
N THR A 101 29.23 3.08 -20.07
CA THR A 101 28.89 2.86 -18.67
C THR A 101 28.34 1.45 -18.39
N ARG A 102 28.19 0.61 -19.43
CA ARG A 102 27.72 -0.77 -19.26
C ARG A 102 28.88 -1.70 -18.97
N VAL A 103 28.70 -2.53 -17.96
CA VAL A 103 29.63 -3.59 -17.59
C VAL A 103 28.91 -4.92 -17.70
N CYS A 104 29.49 -5.84 -18.45
CA CYS A 104 29.03 -7.23 -18.54
C CYS A 104 29.68 -8.04 -17.41
N CYS A 105 28.87 -8.84 -16.72
CA CYS A 105 29.32 -9.73 -15.66
C CYS A 105 29.07 -11.17 -16.10
N SER A 106 30.11 -11.97 -16.11
CA SER A 106 30.05 -13.41 -16.47
C SER A 106 30.06 -14.25 -15.21
N ASP A 107 28.93 -14.94 -14.96
CA ASP A 107 28.72 -15.89 -13.88
C ASP A 107 27.86 -17.05 -14.36
N ALA A 108 28.40 -18.26 -14.35
CA ALA A 108 27.76 -19.43 -14.94
C ALA A 108 26.54 -19.87 -14.11
N GLY A 109 25.39 -19.90 -14.75
CA GLY A 109 24.14 -20.37 -14.10
C GLY A 109 23.61 -19.42 -13.04
N HIS A 110 23.85 -18.11 -13.17
CA HIS A 110 23.48 -17.10 -12.15
C HIS A 110 21.98 -17.01 -11.82
N ASN A 111 21.09 -17.53 -12.64
CA ASN A 111 19.62 -17.49 -12.47
C ASN A 111 19.00 -16.10 -12.20
N GLN A 112 19.74 -15.02 -12.47
CA GLN A 112 19.27 -13.68 -12.22
C GLN A 112 18.35 -13.16 -13.35
N LYS A 113 17.53 -12.18 -13.01
CA LYS A 113 16.60 -11.50 -13.93
C LYS A 113 16.91 -10.00 -13.97
N VAL A 114 16.45 -9.33 -15.00
CA VAL A 114 16.50 -7.87 -15.06
C VAL A 114 15.74 -7.28 -13.88
N GLY A 115 16.31 -6.31 -13.21
CA GLY A 115 15.76 -5.69 -12.00
C GLY A 115 16.24 -6.32 -10.68
N ASN A 116 16.86 -7.51 -10.69
CA ASN A 116 17.54 -8.04 -9.50
C ASN A 116 18.77 -7.19 -9.17
N TYR A 117 19.21 -7.25 -7.92
CA TYR A 117 20.36 -6.49 -7.44
C TYR A 117 21.57 -7.38 -7.15
N VAL A 118 22.77 -6.81 -7.34
CA VAL A 118 24.05 -7.44 -7.01
C VAL A 118 24.91 -6.48 -6.20
N LEU A 119 25.41 -6.94 -5.05
CA LEU A 119 26.38 -6.25 -4.20
C LEU A 119 27.79 -6.77 -4.48
N PHE A 120 28.71 -5.89 -4.82
CA PHE A 120 30.13 -6.21 -4.97
C PHE A 120 30.87 -5.97 -3.65
N THR A 121 31.09 -7.01 -2.88
CA THR A 121 31.79 -6.93 -1.57
C THR A 121 33.27 -6.69 -1.71
N SER A 122 33.89 -7.21 -2.78
CA SER A 122 35.27 -6.96 -3.13
C SER A 122 35.44 -6.92 -4.65
N SER A 123 36.12 -5.91 -5.16
CA SER A 123 36.47 -5.77 -6.58
C SER A 123 37.65 -4.84 -6.72
N ALA A 124 38.70 -5.30 -7.38
CA ALA A 124 39.78 -4.42 -7.85
C ALA A 124 39.23 -3.52 -8.99
N ALA A 125 39.68 -2.29 -9.07
CA ALA A 125 39.34 -1.41 -10.17
C ALA A 125 39.90 -1.96 -11.50
N PHE A 126 39.08 -1.89 -12.55
CA PHE A 126 39.45 -2.34 -13.91
C PHE A 126 38.91 -1.36 -14.93
N ASN A 127 39.69 -1.04 -15.95
CA ASN A 127 39.33 -0.11 -17.03
C ASN A 127 38.65 1.21 -16.55
N ALA A 128 39.15 1.78 -15.43
CA ALA A 128 38.59 2.94 -14.72
C ALA A 128 37.21 2.71 -14.08
N VAL A 129 36.72 1.49 -13.97
CA VAL A 129 35.49 1.11 -13.25
C VAL A 129 35.85 0.59 -11.86
N SER A 130 35.14 1.07 -10.84
CA SER A 130 35.20 0.60 -9.45
C SER A 130 33.82 0.16 -8.99
N LEU A 131 33.69 -1.10 -8.56
CA LEU A 131 32.41 -1.69 -8.16
C LEU A 131 32.32 -1.94 -6.64
N GLN A 132 33.47 -1.98 -5.96
CA GLN A 132 33.56 -2.39 -4.55
C GLN A 132 32.65 -1.54 -3.63
N GLY A 133 31.90 -2.22 -2.77
CA GLY A 133 31.01 -1.62 -1.79
C GLY A 133 29.70 -1.06 -2.38
N ASN A 134 29.45 -1.26 -3.67
CA ASN A 134 28.26 -0.74 -4.32
C ASN A 134 27.27 -1.83 -4.71
N VAL A 135 25.99 -1.47 -4.67
CA VAL A 135 24.85 -2.27 -5.14
C VAL A 135 24.42 -1.77 -6.51
N TYR A 136 24.23 -2.68 -7.45
CA TYR A 136 23.80 -2.35 -8.81
C TYR A 136 22.56 -3.15 -9.22
N PRO A 137 21.59 -2.53 -9.88
CA PRO A 137 20.52 -3.25 -10.53
C PRO A 137 21.02 -3.94 -11.80
N ILE A 138 20.57 -5.16 -12.04
CA ILE A 138 20.82 -5.89 -13.28
C ILE A 138 19.97 -5.28 -14.38
N THR A 139 20.59 -4.65 -15.35
CA THR A 139 19.93 -3.90 -16.42
C THR A 139 19.55 -4.76 -17.63
N SER A 140 20.28 -5.84 -17.87
CA SER A 140 19.91 -6.85 -18.88
C SER A 140 20.55 -8.20 -18.55
N VAL A 141 19.93 -9.27 -19.02
CA VAL A 141 20.44 -10.65 -18.94
C VAL A 141 20.64 -11.13 -20.38
N ALA A 142 21.90 -11.28 -20.79
CA ALA A 142 22.24 -11.68 -22.14
C ALA A 142 22.14 -13.20 -22.35
N SER A 143 22.41 -13.98 -21.31
CA SER A 143 22.30 -15.45 -21.30
C SER A 143 22.18 -15.97 -19.86
N ALA A 144 22.03 -17.26 -19.68
CA ALA A 144 22.08 -17.88 -18.35
C ALA A 144 23.41 -17.65 -17.60
N ASN A 145 24.44 -17.19 -18.30
CA ASN A 145 25.80 -17.03 -17.78
C ASN A 145 26.30 -15.58 -17.82
N VAL A 146 25.52 -14.62 -18.35
CA VAL A 146 25.97 -13.24 -18.51
C VAL A 146 24.83 -12.26 -18.25
N PHE A 147 25.05 -11.35 -17.34
CA PHE A 147 24.17 -10.20 -17.10
C PHE A 147 24.93 -8.87 -17.24
N THR A 148 24.23 -7.75 -17.25
CA THR A 148 24.83 -6.43 -17.32
C THR A 148 24.33 -5.51 -16.22
N ILE A 149 25.22 -4.65 -15.76
CA ILE A 149 24.96 -3.54 -14.86
C ILE A 149 25.32 -2.21 -15.54
N SER A 150 24.85 -1.10 -14.99
CA SER A 150 25.25 0.23 -15.41
C SER A 150 25.96 0.96 -14.28
N VAL A 151 27.15 1.48 -14.58
CA VAL A 151 27.99 2.21 -13.64
C VAL A 151 27.97 3.71 -13.94
N SER A 152 28.32 4.54 -12.95
CA SER A 152 28.33 6.00 -13.10
C SER A 152 29.44 6.52 -14.01
N SER A 153 30.60 5.82 -14.04
CA SER A 153 31.77 6.23 -14.83
C SER A 153 31.97 5.33 -16.05
N ALA A 154 32.17 5.93 -17.21
CA ALA A 154 32.43 5.19 -18.44
C ALA A 154 33.80 4.48 -18.38
N ALA A 155 33.87 3.26 -18.89
CA ALA A 155 35.12 2.52 -19.02
C ALA A 155 36.08 3.24 -19.97
N ASN A 156 37.39 3.26 -19.64
CA ASN A 156 38.42 3.90 -20.47
C ASN A 156 39.03 2.95 -21.50
N ALA A 157 38.72 1.66 -21.45
CA ALA A 157 39.21 0.66 -22.37
C ALA A 157 38.15 -0.41 -22.68
N THR A 158 38.28 -1.01 -23.87
CA THR A 158 37.53 -2.23 -24.24
C THR A 158 38.30 -3.44 -23.77
N GLY A 159 37.64 -4.36 -23.07
CA GLY A 159 38.23 -5.61 -22.62
C GLY A 159 37.17 -6.67 -22.38
N SER A 160 37.49 -7.91 -22.64
CA SER A 160 36.76 -9.10 -22.19
C SER A 160 37.57 -9.82 -21.13
N ASP A 161 36.89 -10.49 -20.21
CA ASP A 161 37.52 -11.30 -19.17
C ASP A 161 38.52 -10.51 -18.30
N VAL A 162 38.17 -9.27 -17.94
CA VAL A 162 38.94 -8.37 -17.09
C VAL A 162 38.41 -8.35 -15.67
N GLY A 163 39.28 -8.01 -14.72
CA GLY A 163 38.92 -7.84 -13.32
C GLY A 163 38.45 -9.11 -12.62
N SER A 164 38.45 -9.06 -11.31
CA SER A 164 37.97 -10.13 -10.43
C SER A 164 37.12 -9.50 -9.32
N ALA A 165 36.11 -10.19 -8.87
CA ALA A 165 35.25 -9.71 -7.81
C ALA A 165 34.69 -10.82 -6.94
N THR A 166 34.40 -10.48 -5.69
CA THR A 166 33.49 -11.23 -4.83
C THR A 166 32.21 -10.43 -4.75
N PHE A 167 31.08 -11.06 -5.02
CA PHE A 167 29.79 -10.41 -5.04
C PHE A 167 28.70 -11.35 -4.52
N GLN A 168 27.59 -10.74 -4.09
CA GLN A 168 26.41 -11.42 -3.59
C GLN A 168 25.19 -10.91 -4.34
N TYR A 169 24.29 -11.81 -4.70
CA TYR A 169 23.00 -11.41 -5.23
C TYR A 169 22.04 -11.14 -4.10
N TYR A 170 21.30 -10.06 -4.21
CA TYR A 170 20.07 -9.91 -3.44
C TYR A 170 19.07 -10.97 -3.89
N LEU A 171 18.29 -11.49 -2.97
CA LEU A 171 17.19 -12.34 -3.35
C LEU A 171 16.24 -11.54 -4.24
N PRO A 172 15.71 -12.16 -5.33
CA PRO A 172 14.89 -11.43 -6.27
C PRO A 172 13.63 -10.89 -5.59
N THR A 173 13.55 -9.59 -5.40
CA THR A 173 12.34 -8.91 -4.93
C THR A 173 11.35 -8.71 -6.08
N GLY A 174 11.80 -8.89 -7.32
CA GLY A 174 10.98 -8.79 -8.53
C GLY A 174 10.76 -7.36 -8.99
N PHE A 175 9.88 -7.20 -9.94
CA PHE A 175 9.47 -5.88 -10.45
C PHE A 175 8.31 -5.33 -9.62
N SER A 176 8.16 -4.00 -9.60
CA SER A 176 6.97 -3.36 -9.01
C SER A 176 5.68 -3.84 -9.67
N VAL A 177 5.77 -4.20 -10.94
CA VAL A 177 4.69 -4.80 -11.73
C VAL A 177 5.30 -5.75 -12.74
N VAL A 178 4.77 -6.96 -12.87
CA VAL A 178 5.09 -7.86 -13.97
C VAL A 178 4.18 -7.52 -15.14
N ALA A 179 4.77 -7.06 -16.25
CA ALA A 179 4.02 -6.72 -17.44
C ALA A 179 3.82 -7.95 -18.35
N ALA A 180 2.61 -8.13 -18.87
CA ALA A 180 2.35 -9.06 -19.96
C ALA A 180 3.00 -8.55 -21.26
N GLY A 181 3.39 -9.46 -22.14
CA GLY A 181 4.04 -9.09 -23.40
C GLY A 181 5.33 -9.89 -23.60
N LEU A 182 5.22 -11.20 -23.37
CA LEU A 182 6.28 -12.16 -23.64
C LEU A 182 6.23 -12.59 -25.11
N GLY A 183 7.38 -12.62 -25.76
CA GLY A 183 7.49 -13.18 -27.09
C GLY A 183 8.30 -12.36 -28.07
N TYR A 184 8.32 -12.84 -29.32
CA TYR A 184 9.04 -12.21 -30.43
C TYR A 184 8.41 -10.86 -30.79
N GLY A 185 9.18 -9.78 -30.72
CA GLY A 185 8.69 -8.43 -30.98
C GLY A 185 8.11 -7.69 -29.79
N ALA A 186 8.03 -8.29 -28.61
CA ALA A 186 7.56 -7.65 -27.38
C ALA A 186 8.52 -6.56 -26.84
N ALA A 187 9.75 -6.46 -27.37
CA ALA A 187 10.74 -5.46 -27.00
C ALA A 187 11.62 -5.05 -28.17
N SER A 188 12.25 -3.87 -28.08
CA SER A 188 13.12 -3.36 -29.15
C SER A 188 14.33 -4.26 -29.37
N PHE A 189 14.63 -4.52 -30.64
CA PHE A 189 15.82 -5.22 -31.11
C PHE A 189 17.01 -4.26 -31.00
N GLN A 190 17.92 -4.49 -30.08
CA GLN A 190 19.12 -3.64 -29.96
C GLN A 190 20.37 -4.47 -29.79
N ALA A 191 21.40 -4.17 -30.60
CA ALA A 191 22.72 -4.74 -30.49
C ALA A 191 23.42 -4.24 -29.23
N THR A 192 23.98 -5.12 -28.38
CA THR A 192 24.73 -4.77 -27.18
C THR A 192 26.18 -5.15 -27.26
N VAL A 193 26.96 -4.54 -26.37
CA VAL A 193 28.40 -4.73 -26.23
C VAL A 193 28.79 -6.16 -25.84
N CYS A 194 27.92 -6.86 -25.13
CA CYS A 194 28.10 -8.26 -24.79
C CYS A 194 27.52 -9.13 -25.89
N ALA A 195 28.32 -9.83 -26.62
CA ALA A 195 27.97 -10.62 -27.80
C ALA A 195 26.74 -11.52 -27.57
N SER A 196 25.79 -11.44 -28.48
CA SER A 196 24.51 -12.11 -28.62
C SER A 196 23.33 -11.43 -27.95
N ASN A 197 22.68 -10.62 -28.73
CA ASN A 197 21.57 -9.78 -28.36
C ASN A 197 20.31 -10.10 -29.07
N THR A 198 19.93 -11.28 -29.01
CA THR A 198 18.53 -11.57 -29.25
C THR A 198 17.85 -11.58 -27.91
N ARG A 199 16.94 -10.65 -27.65
CA ARG A 199 16.00 -10.85 -26.57
C ARG A 199 15.32 -12.18 -26.79
N ALA A 200 15.58 -13.09 -25.87
CA ALA A 200 15.07 -14.44 -25.96
C ALA A 200 13.55 -14.44 -25.81
N TRP A 201 12.90 -15.45 -26.33
CA TRP A 201 11.56 -15.82 -25.94
C TRP A 201 11.50 -15.89 -24.40
N ASN A 202 10.41 -15.39 -23.82
CA ASN A 202 10.19 -15.38 -22.36
C ASN A 202 10.86 -14.23 -21.60
N GLN A 203 11.20 -13.13 -22.28
CA GLN A 203 11.57 -11.89 -21.60
C GLN A 203 10.41 -10.90 -21.58
N PRO A 204 10.09 -10.29 -20.43
CA PRO A 204 9.00 -9.32 -20.35
C PRO A 204 9.29 -8.10 -21.23
N ALA A 205 8.23 -7.52 -21.79
CA ALA A 205 8.32 -6.22 -22.45
C ALA A 205 8.68 -5.13 -21.45
N SER A 206 9.35 -4.08 -21.92
CA SER A 206 9.63 -2.90 -21.10
C SER A 206 8.38 -2.04 -20.83
N SER A 207 7.31 -2.31 -21.58
CA SER A 207 5.98 -1.72 -21.42
C SER A 207 4.93 -2.76 -21.80
N GLY A 208 3.81 -2.78 -21.09
CA GLY A 208 2.73 -3.74 -21.34
C GLY A 208 1.62 -3.61 -20.31
N ILE A 209 0.60 -4.43 -20.43
CA ILE A 209 -0.48 -4.51 -19.45
C ILE A 209 0.10 -5.13 -18.16
N PRO A 210 -0.10 -4.52 -17.01
CA PRO A 210 0.30 -5.11 -15.72
C PRO A 210 -0.36 -6.48 -15.55
N PHE A 211 0.43 -7.48 -15.22
CA PHE A 211 -0.07 -8.84 -15.01
C PHE A 211 -0.13 -9.18 -13.51
N ASP A 212 0.88 -8.77 -12.77
CA ASP A 212 0.97 -8.99 -11.33
C ASP A 212 1.81 -7.90 -10.67
N VAL A 213 1.55 -7.62 -9.40
CA VAL A 213 2.27 -6.64 -8.60
C VAL A 213 3.04 -7.39 -7.51
N THR A 214 4.32 -7.08 -7.36
CA THR A 214 5.11 -7.60 -6.23
C THR A 214 4.48 -7.16 -4.92
N GLN A 215 4.16 -8.13 -4.06
CA GLN A 215 3.59 -7.93 -2.74
C GLN A 215 4.52 -8.52 -1.67
N TRP A 216 4.49 -7.92 -0.51
CA TRP A 216 5.12 -8.45 0.70
C TRP A 216 4.05 -8.87 1.70
N SER A 217 4.43 -9.80 2.55
CA SER A 217 3.68 -10.19 3.73
C SER A 217 4.66 -10.25 4.89
N LEU A 218 4.48 -9.37 5.85
CA LEU A 218 5.38 -9.18 6.99
C LEU A 218 4.65 -9.54 8.28
N ASP A 219 5.34 -10.24 9.17
CA ASP A 219 4.81 -10.52 10.49
C ASP A 219 5.93 -10.67 11.51
N ASN A 220 5.64 -10.43 12.79
CA ASN A 220 6.63 -10.64 13.82
C ASN A 220 6.55 -12.05 14.41
N TYR A 221 7.70 -12.64 14.68
CA TYR A 221 7.85 -13.94 15.33
C TYR A 221 8.62 -13.76 16.65
N GLY A 222 7.90 -13.38 17.69
CA GLY A 222 8.51 -12.94 18.94
C GLY A 222 9.05 -11.52 18.81
N GLU A 223 10.36 -11.36 18.88
CA GLU A 223 11.05 -10.07 18.71
C GLU A 223 11.52 -9.85 17.27
N ASP A 224 11.56 -10.90 16.48
CA ASP A 224 12.10 -10.94 15.15
C ASP A 224 11.03 -10.82 14.07
N ILE A 225 11.47 -10.67 12.83
CA ILE A 225 10.59 -10.55 11.67
C ILE A 225 10.65 -11.80 10.81
N VAL A 226 9.47 -12.26 10.40
CA VAL A 226 9.30 -13.15 9.26
C VAL A 226 8.75 -12.34 8.09
N ALA A 227 9.34 -12.53 6.93
CA ALA A 227 9.02 -11.81 5.71
C ALA A 227 8.86 -12.78 4.55
N ASN A 228 7.89 -12.52 3.70
CA ASN A 228 7.70 -13.25 2.46
C ASN A 228 7.38 -12.27 1.34
N ARG A 229 8.11 -12.37 0.25
CA ARG A 229 7.69 -11.79 -1.01
C ARG A 229 6.82 -12.80 -1.75
N SER A 230 5.63 -12.39 -2.18
CA SER A 230 4.69 -13.29 -2.86
C SER A 230 5.35 -14.11 -3.99
N GLY A 231 5.21 -15.42 -3.92
CA GLY A 231 5.82 -16.39 -4.84
C GLY A 231 7.29 -16.75 -4.52
N SER A 232 7.84 -16.32 -3.38
CA SER A 232 9.21 -16.65 -2.95
C SER A 232 9.23 -17.43 -1.63
N ASN A 233 10.44 -17.70 -1.14
CA ASN A 233 10.69 -18.33 0.16
C ASN A 233 10.19 -17.45 1.32
N ILE A 234 10.14 -18.03 2.51
CA ILE A 234 9.99 -17.33 3.77
C ILE A 234 11.38 -16.93 4.27
N PHE A 235 11.51 -15.67 4.67
CA PHE A 235 12.74 -15.12 5.23
C PHE A 235 12.54 -14.79 6.70
N TYR A 236 13.62 -14.84 7.43
CA TYR A 236 13.68 -14.52 8.85
C TYR A 236 14.83 -13.54 9.09
N TRP A 237 14.55 -12.47 9.80
CA TRP A 237 15.54 -11.50 10.24
C TRP A 237 15.54 -11.43 11.76
N ASP A 238 16.73 -11.69 12.34
CA ASP A 238 17.00 -11.70 13.77
C ASP A 238 17.38 -10.27 14.19
N SER A 239 16.54 -9.65 15.00
CA SER A 239 16.72 -8.26 15.44
C SER A 239 17.85 -8.11 16.45
N ASP A 240 18.19 -9.18 17.18
CA ASP A 240 19.24 -9.23 18.21
C ASP A 240 20.58 -9.79 17.67
N GLY A 241 20.58 -10.34 16.47
CA GLY A 241 21.69 -11.11 15.90
C GLY A 241 22.91 -10.28 15.50
N SER A 242 22.85 -8.95 15.56
CA SER A 242 23.99 -8.08 15.25
C SER A 242 24.06 -6.87 16.16
N THR A 243 25.28 -6.54 16.57
CA THR A 243 25.60 -5.31 17.29
C THR A 243 25.61 -4.08 16.37
N VAL A 244 25.55 -4.28 15.05
CA VAL A 244 25.53 -3.21 14.05
C VAL A 244 24.33 -3.45 13.12
N PRO A 245 23.23 -2.73 13.29
CA PRO A 245 22.12 -2.75 12.36
C PRO A 245 22.60 -2.47 10.92
N GLY A 246 22.06 -3.20 9.95
CA GLY A 246 22.43 -3.08 8.53
C GLY A 246 23.60 -3.98 8.07
N GLU A 247 24.32 -4.65 8.96
CA GLU A 247 25.30 -5.68 8.59
C GLU A 247 24.68 -7.08 8.44
N VAL A 248 23.49 -7.28 9.03
CA VAL A 248 22.78 -8.57 8.98
C VAL A 248 21.55 -8.47 8.09
N HIS A 249 21.62 -9.17 6.98
CA HIS A 249 20.48 -9.35 6.08
C HIS A 249 19.61 -10.52 6.53
N ALA A 250 18.32 -10.47 6.18
CA ALA A 250 17.40 -11.56 6.44
C ALA A 250 17.86 -12.85 5.71
N ALA A 251 17.63 -13.99 6.31
CA ALA A 251 18.01 -15.31 5.78
C ALA A 251 16.77 -16.14 5.45
N SER A 252 16.88 -17.05 4.48
CA SER A 252 15.81 -18.02 4.21
C SER A 252 15.61 -18.94 5.40
N VAL A 253 14.34 -19.16 5.77
CA VAL A 253 13.99 -20.22 6.73
C VAL A 253 14.24 -21.55 6.05
N THR A 254 15.24 -22.29 6.54
CA THR A 254 15.55 -23.62 6.02
C THR A 254 14.38 -24.56 6.26
N THR A 255 14.09 -25.49 5.37
CA THR A 255 12.96 -26.43 5.46
C THR A 255 11.56 -25.86 5.24
N SER A 256 11.40 -24.55 5.18
CA SER A 256 10.11 -23.92 4.81
C SER A 256 9.77 -24.19 3.32
N PRO A 257 8.48 -24.04 2.93
CA PRO A 257 8.12 -24.06 1.53
C PRO A 257 8.88 -23.01 0.72
N ILE A 258 9.25 -23.33 -0.53
CA ILE A 258 10.08 -22.48 -1.39
C ILE A 258 9.31 -21.49 -2.25
N SER A 259 7.99 -21.65 -2.33
CA SER A 259 7.09 -20.72 -3.02
C SER A 259 5.86 -20.52 -2.18
N VAL A 260 5.68 -19.30 -1.70
CA VAL A 260 4.60 -18.91 -0.76
C VAL A 260 4.02 -17.58 -1.22
N ASN A 261 2.69 -17.46 -1.28
CA ASN A 261 2.04 -16.22 -1.67
C ASN A 261 1.94 -15.21 -0.52
N SER A 262 1.64 -15.68 0.69
CA SER A 262 1.61 -14.84 1.88
C SER A 262 1.83 -15.65 3.15
N ILE A 263 2.22 -14.98 4.22
CA ILE A 263 2.47 -15.58 5.54
C ILE A 263 1.71 -14.85 6.63
N LEU A 264 1.56 -15.53 7.77
CA LEU A 264 1.06 -14.96 9.01
C LEU A 264 1.54 -15.84 10.17
N VAL A 265 1.85 -15.23 11.31
CA VAL A 265 2.16 -15.93 12.56
C VAL A 265 0.88 -16.04 13.41
N SER A 266 0.54 -17.23 13.84
CA SER A 266 -0.62 -17.43 14.73
C SER A 266 -0.37 -16.80 16.09
N PRO A 267 -1.27 -15.93 16.59
CA PRO A 267 -1.02 -15.15 17.79
C PRO A 267 -1.03 -15.96 19.08
N ASN A 268 -1.76 -17.08 19.11
CA ASN A 268 -1.99 -17.83 20.35
C ASN A 268 -1.00 -19.00 20.55
N ASP A 269 -0.46 -19.52 19.48
CA ASP A 269 0.23 -20.80 19.42
C ASP A 269 1.54 -20.74 18.62
N ARG A 270 1.87 -19.57 18.07
CA ARG A 270 3.12 -19.24 17.37
C ARG A 270 3.50 -20.23 16.26
N HIS A 271 2.50 -20.73 15.53
CA HIS A 271 2.74 -21.40 14.26
C HIS A 271 3.01 -20.35 13.18
N LEU A 272 4.02 -20.56 12.37
CA LEU A 272 4.23 -19.82 11.14
C LEU A 272 3.39 -20.46 10.03
N ILE A 273 2.49 -19.70 9.43
CA ILE A 273 1.50 -20.19 8.47
C ILE A 273 1.82 -19.62 7.09
N ALA A 274 1.79 -20.48 6.08
CA ALA A 274 1.99 -20.16 4.68
C ALA A 274 0.70 -20.40 3.89
N PHE A 275 0.29 -19.41 3.10
CA PHE A 275 -0.93 -19.43 2.29
C PHE A 275 -0.57 -19.42 0.81
N GLY A 276 -1.20 -20.34 0.02
CA GLY A 276 -0.87 -20.54 -1.39
C GLY A 276 0.58 -20.99 -1.52
N THR A 277 0.86 -22.26 -1.33
CA THR A 277 2.22 -22.75 -1.15
C THR A 277 2.44 -24.13 -1.75
N ASN A 278 3.68 -24.65 -1.66
CA ASN A 278 4.01 -26.00 -2.09
C ASN A 278 3.49 -27.05 -1.09
N GLU A 279 2.97 -28.16 -1.61
CA GLU A 279 2.62 -29.34 -0.82
C GLU A 279 3.83 -29.92 -0.12
N TYR A 280 3.62 -30.62 0.99
CA TYR A 280 4.66 -31.41 1.63
C TYR A 280 5.06 -32.59 0.73
N SER A 281 6.35 -32.87 0.67
CA SER A 281 6.87 -34.03 -0.04
C SER A 281 7.98 -34.70 0.75
N ALA A 282 7.72 -35.92 1.19
CA ALA A 282 8.71 -36.73 1.90
C ALA A 282 9.95 -37.07 1.03
N THR A 283 9.82 -37.05 -0.29
CA THR A 283 10.91 -37.42 -1.24
C THR A 283 11.69 -36.21 -1.75
N ALA A 284 11.07 -35.03 -1.81
CA ALA A 284 11.71 -33.81 -2.32
C ALA A 284 12.34 -32.95 -1.22
N THR A 285 12.54 -33.49 -0.07
CA THR A 285 13.14 -32.92 1.16
C THR A 285 12.44 -31.67 1.71
N VAL A 286 11.78 -30.84 0.90
CA VAL A 286 11.16 -29.59 1.38
C VAL A 286 9.83 -29.27 0.70
N SER A 287 9.67 -29.49 -0.60
CA SER A 287 8.53 -28.97 -1.34
C SER A 287 8.06 -29.85 -2.48
N GLY A 288 6.78 -30.19 -2.49
CA GLY A 288 6.05 -30.77 -3.61
C GLY A 288 5.59 -29.73 -4.63
N THR A 289 4.50 -30.04 -5.32
CA THR A 289 3.88 -29.16 -6.31
C THR A 289 3.29 -27.91 -5.65
N PHE A 290 3.40 -26.75 -6.31
CA PHE A 290 2.74 -25.54 -5.84
C PHE A 290 1.22 -25.63 -6.00
N ASN A 291 0.48 -25.31 -4.94
CA ASN A 291 -0.97 -25.29 -4.92
C ASN A 291 -1.46 -23.95 -4.36
N PRO A 292 -2.12 -23.10 -5.17
CA PRO A 292 -2.56 -21.77 -4.74
C PRO A 292 -3.66 -21.77 -3.68
N MET A 293 -4.30 -22.94 -3.42
CA MET A 293 -5.36 -23.09 -2.42
C MET A 293 -4.88 -23.80 -1.15
N LEU A 294 -3.59 -24.10 -1.05
CA LEU A 294 -3.02 -24.81 0.08
C LEU A 294 -2.65 -23.85 1.22
N VAL A 295 -3.00 -24.23 2.43
CA VAL A 295 -2.52 -23.64 3.68
C VAL A 295 -1.60 -24.65 4.35
N ARG A 296 -0.37 -24.25 4.68
CA ARG A 296 0.56 -25.06 5.49
C ARG A 296 1.00 -24.27 6.72
N TRP A 297 1.33 -24.99 7.78
CA TRP A 297 1.85 -24.37 9.00
C TRP A 297 3.01 -25.17 9.56
N SER A 298 3.93 -24.45 10.23
CA SER A 298 5.08 -25.02 10.92
C SER A 298 4.65 -25.76 12.18
N ASP A 299 5.58 -26.41 12.85
CA ASP A 299 5.37 -26.88 14.21
C ASP A 299 5.19 -25.72 15.19
N GLN A 300 4.57 -25.98 16.33
CA GLN A 300 4.34 -24.96 17.35
C GLN A 300 5.66 -24.43 17.87
N ASP A 301 5.81 -23.12 17.90
CA ASP A 301 7.00 -22.40 18.39
C ASP A 301 8.33 -22.75 17.67
N ASP A 302 8.23 -23.41 16.52
CA ASP A 302 9.38 -23.75 15.65
C ASP A 302 9.12 -23.40 14.18
N LYS A 303 9.63 -22.24 13.77
CA LYS A 303 9.53 -21.74 12.38
C LYS A 303 10.25 -22.63 11.36
N SER A 304 11.13 -23.52 11.82
CA SER A 304 11.98 -24.35 10.95
C SER A 304 11.44 -25.74 10.70
N ASN A 305 10.47 -26.23 11.49
CA ASN A 305 9.91 -27.56 11.33
C ASN A 305 8.55 -27.52 10.59
N TRP A 306 8.54 -27.98 9.35
CA TRP A 306 7.38 -28.01 8.46
C TRP A 306 6.96 -29.44 8.08
N VAL A 307 7.44 -30.43 8.80
CA VAL A 307 7.23 -31.85 8.51
C VAL A 307 6.00 -32.36 9.29
N PRO A 308 4.90 -32.75 8.62
CA PRO A 308 3.80 -33.41 9.29
C PRO A 308 4.22 -34.78 9.80
N ALA A 309 4.25 -34.97 11.12
CA ALA A 309 4.62 -36.22 11.78
C ALA A 309 3.76 -36.45 13.04
N ALA A 310 3.84 -37.63 13.62
CA ALA A 310 3.04 -37.97 14.81
C ALA A 310 3.45 -37.17 16.07
N ASP A 311 4.64 -36.68 16.11
CA ASP A 311 5.26 -35.91 17.20
C ASP A 311 5.32 -34.39 16.92
N THR A 312 4.78 -33.92 15.81
CA THR A 312 4.72 -32.52 15.42
C THR A 312 3.28 -32.03 15.28
N THR A 313 3.09 -30.72 15.40
CA THR A 313 1.81 -30.06 15.13
C THR A 313 1.74 -29.48 13.71
N ALA A 314 2.83 -29.59 12.94
CA ALA A 314 2.90 -29.15 11.54
C ALA A 314 1.88 -29.88 10.67
N GLY A 315 1.32 -29.19 9.68
CA GLY A 315 0.30 -29.79 8.82
C GLY A 315 -0.05 -28.94 7.61
N GLU A 316 -1.01 -29.44 6.83
CA GLU A 316 -1.50 -28.75 5.64
C GLU A 316 -2.97 -29.06 5.36
N VAL A 317 -3.67 -28.11 4.74
CA VAL A 317 -5.07 -28.24 4.29
C VAL A 317 -5.27 -27.47 3.00
N VAL A 318 -5.96 -28.09 2.04
CA VAL A 318 -6.40 -27.43 0.79
C VAL A 318 -7.80 -26.87 0.99
N LEU A 319 -7.98 -25.58 0.75
CA LEU A 319 -9.30 -24.94 0.73
C LEU A 319 -10.05 -25.33 -0.55
N THR A 320 -11.37 -25.50 -0.47
CA THR A 320 -12.16 -26.12 -1.55
C THR A 320 -13.00 -25.13 -2.36
N ASP A 321 -13.10 -23.86 -1.93
CA ASP A 321 -13.89 -22.85 -2.63
C ASP A 321 -13.02 -21.64 -3.02
N GLY A 322 -12.88 -21.41 -4.32
CA GLY A 322 -12.00 -20.43 -4.92
C GLY A 322 -10.95 -21.06 -5.85
N THR A 323 -10.08 -20.24 -6.41
CA THR A 323 -8.99 -20.69 -7.29
C THR A 323 -7.61 -20.36 -6.73
N LYS A 324 -7.52 -19.36 -5.88
CA LYS A 324 -6.29 -18.96 -5.17
C LYS A 324 -6.61 -18.26 -3.86
N ILE A 325 -5.75 -18.42 -2.87
CA ILE A 325 -5.77 -17.64 -1.64
C ILE A 325 -5.18 -16.25 -1.97
N ILE A 326 -5.91 -15.20 -1.60
CA ILE A 326 -5.52 -13.81 -1.82
C ILE A 326 -4.70 -13.30 -0.64
N GLY A 327 -5.15 -13.56 0.59
CA GLY A 327 -4.47 -13.12 1.80
C GLY A 327 -5.14 -13.60 3.07
N ALA A 328 -4.52 -13.31 4.20
CA ALA A 328 -5.07 -13.64 5.51
C ALA A 328 -4.83 -12.49 6.50
N LYS A 329 -5.71 -12.37 7.49
CA LYS A 329 -5.59 -11.40 8.58
C LYS A 329 -6.00 -12.03 9.90
N ARG A 330 -5.34 -11.61 10.98
CA ARG A 330 -5.73 -12.00 12.33
C ARG A 330 -7.05 -11.34 12.70
N SER A 331 -7.88 -12.07 13.41
CA SER A 331 -9.05 -11.57 14.12
C SER A 331 -9.01 -12.09 15.56
N LYS A 332 -9.95 -11.66 16.39
CA LYS A 332 -9.92 -11.89 17.85
C LYS A 332 -9.67 -13.36 18.27
N ASN A 333 -10.27 -14.33 17.58
CA ASN A 333 -10.21 -15.75 17.97
C ASN A 333 -9.89 -16.69 16.79
N ALA A 334 -9.59 -16.15 15.62
CA ALA A 334 -9.34 -16.93 14.40
C ALA A 334 -8.49 -16.12 13.41
N ILE A 335 -7.98 -16.80 12.43
CA ILE A 335 -7.36 -16.20 11.25
C ILE A 335 -8.40 -16.26 10.13
N ASN A 336 -8.71 -15.11 9.56
CA ASN A 336 -9.57 -14.97 8.41
C ASN A 336 -8.73 -15.10 7.14
N ILE A 337 -9.12 -16.02 6.26
CA ILE A 337 -8.42 -16.35 5.02
C ILE A 337 -9.36 -16.05 3.86
N TRP A 338 -8.95 -15.20 2.93
CA TRP A 338 -9.71 -14.90 1.72
C TRP A 338 -9.14 -15.64 0.53
N THR A 339 -10.05 -16.25 -0.20
CA THR A 339 -9.81 -16.67 -1.57
C THR A 339 -10.30 -15.56 -2.53
N ASP A 340 -10.15 -15.77 -3.81
CA ASP A 340 -10.76 -14.93 -4.85
C ASP A 340 -12.30 -14.97 -4.84
N ASN A 341 -12.92 -15.92 -4.13
CA ASN A 341 -14.38 -16.09 -4.07
C ASN A 341 -14.95 -16.08 -2.64
N SER A 342 -14.24 -16.60 -1.65
CA SER A 342 -14.82 -16.94 -0.34
C SER A 342 -13.97 -16.45 0.84
N LEU A 343 -14.62 -16.40 2.01
CA LEU A 343 -13.98 -16.20 3.30
C LEU A 343 -13.99 -17.51 4.08
N TRP A 344 -12.83 -17.88 4.61
CA TRP A 344 -12.63 -18.99 5.53
C TRP A 344 -12.12 -18.49 6.87
N THR A 345 -12.46 -19.20 7.93
CA THR A 345 -11.92 -18.99 9.28
C THR A 345 -11.08 -20.18 9.67
N MET A 346 -9.86 -19.93 10.15
CA MET A 346 -8.92 -20.90 10.68
C MET A 346 -8.78 -20.65 12.18
N ALA A 347 -9.18 -21.62 13.00
CA ALA A 347 -9.15 -21.52 14.46
C ALA A 347 -8.28 -22.62 15.05
N PHE A 348 -7.40 -22.27 15.98
CA PHE A 348 -6.60 -23.24 16.73
C PHE A 348 -7.51 -24.08 17.65
N VAL A 349 -7.42 -25.39 17.55
CA VAL A 349 -8.21 -26.34 18.33
C VAL A 349 -7.33 -27.31 19.14
N GLY A 350 -6.03 -27.28 18.90
CA GLY A 350 -5.06 -28.15 19.54
C GLY A 350 -5.02 -29.57 18.97
N PRO A 351 -4.06 -30.38 19.43
CA PRO A 351 -3.89 -31.75 18.96
C PRO A 351 -5.18 -32.61 19.15
N PRO A 352 -5.47 -33.54 18.25
CA PRO A 352 -4.61 -33.96 17.13
C PRO A 352 -4.81 -33.17 15.83
N PHE A 353 -5.76 -32.24 15.76
CA PHE A 353 -6.12 -31.54 14.52
C PHE A 353 -5.44 -30.22 14.31
N THR A 354 -4.77 -29.65 15.32
CA THR A 354 -4.10 -28.35 15.35
C THR A 354 -5.04 -27.20 14.97
N PHE A 355 -5.53 -27.14 13.74
CA PHE A 355 -6.44 -26.11 13.23
C PHE A 355 -7.73 -26.68 12.65
N ARG A 356 -8.81 -25.94 12.85
CA ARG A 356 -10.10 -26.17 12.22
C ARG A 356 -10.37 -25.08 11.19
N PHE A 357 -10.75 -25.49 9.99
CA PHE A 357 -11.14 -24.60 8.90
C PHE A 357 -12.66 -24.62 8.72
N THR A 358 -13.26 -23.44 8.60
CA THR A 358 -14.71 -23.30 8.38
C THR A 358 -14.93 -22.21 7.33
N GLN A 359 -15.68 -22.53 6.28
CA GLN A 359 -16.12 -21.54 5.32
C GLN A 359 -17.16 -20.62 5.96
N ALA A 360 -16.89 -19.31 5.99
CA ALA A 360 -17.76 -18.30 6.60
C ALA A 360 -18.69 -17.63 5.58
N GLY A 361 -18.31 -17.61 4.30
CA GLY A 361 -19.11 -17.03 3.23
C GLY A 361 -18.55 -17.30 1.85
N SER A 362 -19.37 -17.11 0.82
CA SER A 362 -19.01 -17.21 -0.60
C SER A 362 -19.43 -15.94 -1.35
N ASN A 363 -18.90 -15.74 -2.56
CA ASN A 363 -19.09 -14.52 -3.35
C ASN A 363 -18.70 -13.22 -2.59
N CYS A 364 -17.68 -13.32 -1.77
CA CYS A 364 -17.18 -12.23 -0.92
C CYS A 364 -15.65 -12.14 -0.94
N GLY A 365 -15.02 -12.55 -2.03
CA GLY A 365 -13.58 -12.51 -2.23
C GLY A 365 -12.98 -11.11 -2.00
N MET A 366 -11.70 -11.05 -1.71
CA MET A 366 -10.95 -9.81 -1.44
C MET A 366 -10.16 -9.38 -2.68
N VAL A 367 -10.08 -8.07 -2.96
CA VAL A 367 -9.42 -7.54 -4.16
C VAL A 367 -7.90 -7.63 -4.12
N GLY A 368 -7.29 -7.60 -2.95
CA GLY A 368 -5.83 -7.64 -2.78
C GLY A 368 -5.44 -8.13 -1.39
N PRO A 369 -4.18 -8.57 -1.19
CA PRO A 369 -3.74 -9.23 0.05
C PRO A 369 -3.82 -8.33 1.29
N HIS A 370 -3.77 -7.02 1.11
CA HIS A 370 -3.85 -6.02 2.19
C HIS A 370 -5.17 -5.24 2.20
N ALA A 371 -6.18 -5.64 1.41
CA ALA A 371 -7.46 -4.93 1.32
C ALA A 371 -8.43 -5.24 2.48
N GLY A 372 -8.00 -6.01 3.47
CA GLY A 372 -8.80 -6.37 4.66
C GLY A 372 -8.08 -6.04 5.96
N ILE A 373 -8.87 -5.67 6.99
CA ILE A 373 -8.39 -5.29 8.32
C ILE A 373 -9.39 -5.70 9.40
N ASP A 374 -8.91 -6.04 10.60
CA ASP A 374 -9.75 -6.23 11.79
C ASP A 374 -9.81 -4.92 12.58
N PHE A 375 -11.00 -4.53 13.00
CA PHE A 375 -11.21 -3.41 13.90
C PHE A 375 -12.20 -3.81 15.00
N ASN A 376 -11.73 -3.85 16.24
CA ASN A 376 -12.51 -4.23 17.43
C ASN A 376 -13.17 -5.62 17.32
N GLY A 377 -12.53 -6.56 16.65
CA GLY A 377 -13.03 -7.94 16.48
C GLY A 377 -14.08 -8.10 15.39
N VAL A 378 -14.28 -7.09 14.57
CA VAL A 378 -15.04 -7.15 13.31
C VAL A 378 -14.07 -6.94 12.17
N THR A 379 -14.08 -7.85 11.21
CA THR A 379 -13.20 -7.76 10.06
C THR A 379 -13.92 -7.07 8.90
N TYR A 380 -13.24 -6.11 8.27
CA TYR A 380 -13.74 -5.32 7.14
C TYR A 380 -12.81 -5.51 5.94
N TRP A 381 -13.37 -5.59 4.72
CA TRP A 381 -12.55 -5.68 3.51
C TRP A 381 -13.24 -5.09 2.28
N MET A 382 -12.40 -4.71 1.32
CA MET A 382 -12.84 -4.35 -0.02
C MET A 382 -12.86 -5.59 -0.90
N GLY A 383 -14.02 -5.92 -1.45
CA GLY A 383 -14.19 -6.95 -2.47
C GLY A 383 -14.40 -6.34 -3.85
N PHE A 384 -14.70 -7.19 -4.84
CA PHE A 384 -14.99 -6.74 -6.20
C PHE A 384 -16.37 -6.08 -6.27
N GLY A 385 -16.40 -4.75 -6.25
CA GLY A 385 -17.60 -3.94 -6.39
C GLY A 385 -18.40 -3.70 -5.09
N ASN A 386 -17.98 -4.22 -3.95
CA ASN A 386 -18.62 -4.01 -2.65
C ASN A 386 -17.60 -3.99 -1.51
N PHE A 387 -18.01 -3.39 -0.40
CA PHE A 387 -17.36 -3.55 0.89
C PHE A 387 -18.12 -4.59 1.71
N TYR A 388 -17.40 -5.33 2.54
CA TYR A 388 -17.95 -6.38 3.37
C TYR A 388 -17.49 -6.24 4.81
N ARG A 389 -18.25 -6.85 5.74
CA ARG A 389 -17.84 -7.05 7.12
C ARG A 389 -18.13 -8.48 7.58
N PHE A 390 -17.36 -8.93 8.55
CA PHE A 390 -17.53 -10.22 9.19
C PHE A 390 -17.49 -10.08 10.71
N SER A 391 -18.59 -10.46 11.38
CA SER A 391 -18.73 -10.49 12.83
C SER A 391 -19.38 -11.81 13.29
N GLY A 392 -18.98 -12.94 12.63
CA GLY A 392 -19.62 -14.25 12.77
C GLY A 392 -20.45 -14.64 11.55
N GLN A 393 -20.93 -13.67 10.79
CA GLN A 393 -21.53 -13.83 9.47
C GLN A 393 -20.97 -12.77 8.52
N VAL A 394 -20.87 -13.13 7.23
CA VAL A 394 -20.48 -12.20 6.18
C VAL A 394 -21.68 -11.36 5.78
N GLU A 395 -21.51 -10.06 5.83
CA GLU A 395 -22.52 -9.09 5.42
C GLU A 395 -21.93 -8.08 4.44
N THR A 396 -22.70 -7.69 3.44
CA THR A 396 -22.35 -6.55 2.60
C THR A 396 -22.47 -5.28 3.43
N LEU A 397 -21.44 -4.48 3.48
CA LEU A 397 -21.41 -3.20 4.18
C LEU A 397 -22.07 -2.13 3.31
N PRO A 398 -23.20 -1.53 3.72
CA PRO A 398 -23.82 -0.45 2.96
C PRO A 398 -22.83 0.72 2.79
N CYS A 399 -22.64 1.16 1.55
CA CYS A 399 -21.68 2.21 1.23
C CYS A 399 -22.35 3.29 0.37
N THR A 400 -22.44 4.50 0.89
CA THR A 400 -23.07 5.66 0.24
C THR A 400 -22.21 6.27 -0.87
N VAL A 401 -20.99 5.81 -1.05
CA VAL A 401 -20.03 6.25 -2.09
C VAL A 401 -19.54 5.10 -2.96
N ARG A 402 -20.19 3.94 -2.90
CA ARG A 402 -19.76 2.70 -3.55
C ARG A 402 -19.55 2.88 -5.05
N ARG A 403 -20.56 3.39 -5.76
CA ARG A 403 -20.47 3.60 -7.21
C ARG A 403 -19.31 4.52 -7.56
N PHE A 404 -19.20 5.64 -6.85
CA PHE A 404 -18.12 6.62 -7.09
C PHE A 404 -16.73 6.00 -6.96
N ILE A 405 -16.50 5.15 -5.94
CA ILE A 405 -15.21 4.50 -5.72
C ILE A 405 -14.91 3.41 -6.76
N PHE A 406 -15.88 2.52 -7.03
CA PHE A 406 -15.66 1.39 -7.93
C PHE A 406 -15.68 1.75 -9.42
N ASP A 407 -16.28 2.88 -9.80
CA ASP A 407 -16.16 3.44 -11.15
C ASP A 407 -14.80 4.15 -11.37
N ASP A 408 -14.15 4.59 -10.28
CA ASP A 408 -12.88 5.34 -10.32
C ASP A 408 -11.63 4.44 -10.15
N ILE A 409 -11.74 3.33 -9.43
CA ILE A 409 -10.59 2.47 -9.10
C ILE A 409 -9.93 1.86 -10.35
N ASN A 410 -8.58 1.90 -10.39
CA ASN A 410 -7.83 1.26 -11.47
C ASN A 410 -7.81 -0.27 -11.30
N GLN A 411 -8.58 -0.96 -12.12
CA GLN A 411 -8.76 -2.41 -12.06
C GLN A 411 -7.48 -3.21 -12.30
N ASN A 412 -6.50 -2.64 -13.00
CA ASN A 412 -5.22 -3.31 -13.26
C ASN A 412 -4.32 -3.38 -12.01
N TYR A 413 -4.63 -2.58 -10.98
CA TYR A 413 -3.83 -2.44 -9.78
C TYR A 413 -4.60 -2.71 -8.49
N TYR A 414 -5.71 -3.44 -8.54
CA TYR A 414 -6.51 -3.83 -7.37
C TYR A 414 -5.66 -4.41 -6.23
N THR A 415 -4.62 -5.17 -6.58
CA THR A 415 -3.74 -5.82 -5.60
C THR A 415 -2.94 -4.83 -4.76
N LYS A 416 -2.88 -3.55 -5.15
CA LYS A 416 -2.24 -2.47 -4.39
C LYS A 416 -3.14 -1.84 -3.33
N VAL A 417 -4.43 -2.19 -3.30
CA VAL A 417 -5.34 -1.67 -2.27
C VAL A 417 -4.84 -2.07 -0.89
N TYR A 418 -4.72 -1.09 -0.01
CA TYR A 418 -4.21 -1.27 1.35
C TYR A 418 -5.21 -0.77 2.37
N ALA A 419 -5.60 -1.63 3.31
CA ALA A 419 -6.50 -1.29 4.41
C ALA A 419 -5.71 -0.98 5.68
N GLY A 420 -6.13 0.03 6.41
CA GLY A 420 -5.59 0.41 7.71
C GLY A 420 -6.67 0.88 8.67
N THR A 421 -6.31 1.06 9.93
CA THR A 421 -7.16 1.62 10.98
C THR A 421 -6.56 2.88 11.55
N ASN A 422 -7.41 3.83 11.90
CA ASN A 422 -7.07 4.98 12.72
C ASN A 422 -7.91 4.93 14.00
N SER A 423 -7.37 4.32 15.03
CA SER A 423 -8.07 4.05 16.28
C SER A 423 -8.43 5.33 17.06
N GLU A 424 -7.74 6.47 16.82
CA GLU A 424 -8.08 7.76 17.43
C GLU A 424 -9.45 8.28 17.00
N PHE A 425 -9.80 8.03 15.73
CA PHE A 425 -11.05 8.54 15.14
C PHE A 425 -12.07 7.43 14.84
N ASN A 426 -11.79 6.18 15.21
CA ASN A 426 -12.61 5.00 14.89
C ASN A 426 -12.82 4.86 13.38
N GLU A 427 -11.78 5.00 12.60
CA GLU A 427 -11.83 4.99 11.14
C GLU A 427 -11.14 3.76 10.57
N ILE A 428 -11.73 3.22 9.51
CA ILE A 428 -11.14 2.22 8.65
C ILE A 428 -10.86 2.91 7.31
N ILE A 429 -9.64 2.87 6.86
CA ILE A 429 -9.19 3.50 5.62
C ILE A 429 -8.79 2.43 4.60
N TRP A 430 -9.19 2.62 3.35
CA TRP A 430 -8.64 1.91 2.20
C TRP A 430 -7.96 2.90 1.29
N LEU A 431 -6.68 2.71 1.07
CA LEU A 431 -5.88 3.40 0.07
C LEU A 431 -6.02 2.65 -1.25
N TYR A 432 -6.25 3.35 -2.36
CA TYR A 432 -6.43 2.71 -3.65
C TYR A 432 -5.87 3.55 -4.81
N PRO A 433 -5.42 2.91 -5.90
CA PRO A 433 -5.06 3.60 -7.14
C PRO A 433 -6.30 3.96 -7.93
N SER A 434 -6.43 5.23 -8.33
CA SER A 434 -7.57 5.72 -9.10
C SER A 434 -7.29 5.74 -10.61
N GLY A 435 -8.31 5.67 -11.44
CA GLY A 435 -8.30 5.97 -12.86
C GLY A 435 -7.07 5.46 -13.62
N ASP A 436 -6.18 6.37 -13.97
CA ASP A 436 -4.91 6.07 -14.65
C ASP A 436 -3.72 5.95 -13.67
N GLY A 437 -3.95 6.07 -12.37
CA GLY A 437 -2.94 5.94 -11.33
C GLY A 437 -2.32 4.54 -11.28
N THR A 438 -1.01 4.46 -11.12
CA THR A 438 -0.28 3.20 -10.96
C THR A 438 0.07 2.90 -9.51
N GLU A 439 0.00 3.89 -8.63
CA GLU A 439 0.17 3.80 -7.18
C GLU A 439 -1.08 4.36 -6.49
N CYS A 440 -1.23 4.05 -5.18
CA CYS A 440 -2.34 4.60 -4.39
C CYS A 440 -2.24 6.13 -4.34
N ASP A 441 -3.30 6.80 -4.75
CA ASP A 441 -3.42 8.25 -4.84
C ASP A 441 -4.72 8.77 -4.23
N LYS A 442 -5.63 7.87 -3.87
CA LYS A 442 -6.91 8.18 -3.21
C LYS A 442 -7.17 7.28 -2.01
N TYR A 443 -8.08 7.73 -1.18
CA TYR A 443 -8.57 6.98 -0.04
C TYR A 443 -10.09 6.99 0.05
N VAL A 444 -10.62 5.97 0.70
CA VAL A 444 -11.98 5.94 1.23
C VAL A 444 -11.94 5.56 2.71
N ILE A 445 -12.67 6.28 3.54
CA ILE A 445 -12.77 6.03 4.99
C ILE A 445 -14.21 5.66 5.32
N TYR A 446 -14.35 4.62 6.16
CA TYR A 446 -15.58 4.26 6.84
C TYR A 446 -15.41 4.41 8.35
N ASN A 447 -16.33 5.09 8.99
CA ASN A 447 -16.41 5.15 10.45
C ASN A 447 -17.53 4.21 10.94
N PRO A 448 -17.20 3.08 11.59
CA PRO A 448 -18.22 2.13 12.02
C PRO A 448 -19.04 2.59 13.24
N VAL A 449 -18.57 3.60 14.00
CA VAL A 449 -19.25 4.12 15.18
C VAL A 449 -20.33 5.13 14.76
N ASP A 450 -19.96 6.12 13.94
CA ASP A 450 -20.85 7.16 13.45
C ASP A 450 -21.54 6.79 12.12
N ASN A 451 -21.20 5.63 11.55
CA ASN A 451 -21.76 5.06 10.31
C ASN A 451 -21.77 6.03 9.14
N TYR A 452 -20.61 6.56 8.77
CA TYR A 452 -20.47 7.43 7.59
C TYR A 452 -19.29 7.03 6.71
N TRP A 453 -19.34 7.49 5.47
CA TRP A 453 -18.31 7.35 4.47
C TRP A 453 -17.78 8.71 4.03
N VAL A 454 -16.45 8.78 3.85
CA VAL A 454 -15.76 9.89 3.18
C VAL A 454 -14.68 9.36 2.27
N TYR A 455 -14.28 10.17 1.31
CA TYR A 455 -13.20 9.86 0.38
C TYR A 455 -12.38 11.13 0.12
N GLY A 456 -11.23 10.97 -0.52
CA GLY A 456 -10.38 12.08 -0.92
C GLY A 456 -9.07 11.62 -1.53
N THR A 457 -8.13 12.55 -1.65
CA THR A 457 -6.82 12.36 -2.24
C THR A 457 -5.74 12.14 -1.18
N MET A 458 -4.91 11.10 -1.35
CA MET A 458 -3.82 10.78 -0.44
C MET A 458 -2.80 9.88 -1.15
N PHE A 459 -1.52 10.21 -1.07
CA PHE A 459 -0.45 9.52 -1.80
C PHE A 459 0.22 8.39 -0.99
N PHE A 460 -0.38 7.96 0.10
CA PHE A 460 0.16 6.88 0.92
C PHE A 460 -0.08 5.50 0.29
N THR A 461 0.86 4.59 0.50
CA THR A 461 0.82 3.22 -0.05
C THR A 461 0.64 2.15 1.01
N THR A 462 0.97 2.46 2.28
CA THR A 462 0.76 1.56 3.43
C THR A 462 0.27 2.36 4.63
N PHE A 463 -0.28 1.66 5.62
CA PHE A 463 -0.84 2.29 6.80
C PHE A 463 -0.72 1.36 8.03
N ALA A 464 -0.06 1.81 9.10
CA ALA A 464 -0.01 1.15 10.40
C ALA A 464 -0.60 2.06 11.47
N ASP A 465 -1.42 1.49 12.37
CA ASP A 465 -2.05 2.25 13.45
C ASP A 465 -1.03 2.70 14.51
N LYS A 466 -1.47 3.57 15.40
CA LYS A 466 -0.64 4.28 16.39
C LYS A 466 -0.12 3.44 17.56
N GLU A 467 -0.38 2.17 17.60
CA GLU A 467 -0.13 1.29 18.75
C GLU A 467 1.31 1.37 19.28
N VAL A 468 2.30 1.48 18.43
CA VAL A 468 3.72 1.48 18.80
C VAL A 468 4.30 2.89 18.94
N PHE A 469 3.97 3.79 18.02
CA PHE A 469 4.61 5.11 17.91
C PHE A 469 3.74 6.26 18.43
N GLY A 470 2.53 6.00 18.89
CA GLY A 470 1.57 7.04 19.31
C GLY A 470 1.01 7.88 18.15
N ASN A 471 1.49 7.66 16.92
CA ASN A 471 0.97 8.23 15.67
C ASN A 471 0.81 7.11 14.67
N THR A 472 -0.13 7.26 13.73
CA THR A 472 -0.24 6.34 12.60
C THR A 472 0.99 6.51 11.68
N ILE A 473 1.55 5.39 11.25
CA ILE A 473 2.74 5.34 10.41
C ILE A 473 2.31 4.99 8.98
N THR A 474 2.74 5.80 8.03
CA THR A 474 2.44 5.60 6.61
C THR A 474 3.70 5.71 5.77
N THR A 475 3.71 5.06 4.63
CA THR A 475 4.72 5.27 3.60
C THR A 475 4.07 5.93 2.39
N GLY A 476 4.80 6.76 1.69
CA GLY A 476 4.25 7.46 0.54
C GLY A 476 5.30 7.73 -0.54
N VAL A 477 4.80 7.87 -1.77
CA VAL A 477 5.60 8.15 -2.97
C VAL A 477 5.37 9.59 -3.39
N THR A 478 6.42 10.39 -3.34
CA THR A 478 6.38 11.79 -3.80
C THR A 478 7.41 12.04 -4.88
N ALA A 479 7.31 13.17 -5.57
CA ALA A 479 8.32 13.59 -6.54
C ALA A 479 9.71 13.81 -5.92
N ALA A 480 9.79 14.03 -4.59
CA ALA A 480 11.02 14.18 -3.84
C ALA A 480 11.63 12.85 -3.37
N GLY A 481 10.98 11.72 -3.65
CA GLY A 481 11.38 10.38 -3.23
C GLY A 481 10.37 9.73 -2.27
N ASN A 482 10.68 8.51 -1.88
CA ASN A 482 9.85 7.72 -0.97
C ASN A 482 10.26 7.98 0.48
N ASN A 483 9.28 8.21 1.34
CA ASN A 483 9.50 8.51 2.75
C ASN A 483 8.49 7.81 3.66
N ILE A 484 8.84 7.73 4.94
CA ILE A 484 7.94 7.34 6.02
C ILE A 484 7.39 8.60 6.67
N TYR A 485 6.11 8.60 6.98
CA TYR A 485 5.40 9.73 7.57
C TYR A 485 4.72 9.34 8.88
N ASN A 486 4.78 10.25 9.85
CA ASN A 486 3.81 10.29 10.93
C ASN A 486 2.56 10.96 10.36
N ASN A 487 1.47 10.22 10.25
CA ASN A 487 0.21 10.74 9.74
C ASN A 487 -0.66 11.23 10.91
N GLU A 488 -1.31 12.36 10.72
CA GLU A 488 -2.21 13.02 11.66
C GLU A 488 -1.63 13.28 13.08
N PRO A 489 -0.38 13.76 13.25
CA PRO A 489 0.11 14.12 14.57
C PRO A 489 -0.77 15.21 15.18
N VAL A 490 -0.84 15.26 16.50
CA VAL A 490 -1.63 16.26 17.22
C VAL A 490 -1.19 17.68 16.83
N SER A 491 -2.17 18.53 16.48
CA SER A 491 -1.96 19.95 16.12
C SER A 491 -1.14 20.19 14.85
N VAL A 492 -0.92 19.20 14.01
CA VAL A 492 -0.28 19.35 12.69
C VAL A 492 -1.35 19.40 11.60
N PHE A 493 -1.40 20.51 10.86
CA PHE A 493 -2.36 20.76 9.77
C PHE A 493 -1.66 21.14 8.46
N VAL A 494 -0.43 20.71 8.32
CA VAL A 494 0.42 20.93 7.13
C VAL A 494 0.96 19.60 6.65
N GLY A 495 1.35 19.55 5.39
CA GLY A 495 2.11 18.43 4.84
C GLY A 495 3.59 18.52 5.22
N ALA A 496 4.35 17.55 4.76
CA ALA A 496 5.80 17.57 4.89
C ALA A 496 6.39 18.86 4.30
N ASN A 497 7.46 19.38 4.91
CA ASN A 497 8.08 20.62 4.49
C ASN A 497 7.14 21.86 4.53
N ASN A 498 6.16 21.86 5.43
CA ASN A 498 5.19 22.94 5.58
C ASN A 498 4.28 23.15 4.35
N GLU A 499 4.01 22.06 3.61
CA GLU A 499 3.13 22.07 2.46
C GLU A 499 1.68 22.38 2.85
N THR A 500 1.03 23.24 2.07
CA THR A 500 -0.39 23.56 2.27
C THR A 500 -1.28 22.39 1.86
N LEU A 501 -2.11 21.93 2.78
CA LEU A 501 -3.10 20.88 2.55
C LEU A 501 -4.46 21.50 2.30
N SER A 502 -4.85 21.60 1.05
CA SER A 502 -6.19 22.07 0.68
C SER A 502 -7.24 21.05 1.10
N SER A 503 -8.34 21.54 1.67
CA SER A 503 -9.48 20.73 2.06
C SER A 503 -10.79 21.43 1.71
N PHE A 504 -11.82 20.65 1.39
CA PHE A 504 -13.13 21.22 1.14
C PHE A 504 -14.27 20.22 1.43
N VAL A 505 -15.46 20.79 1.62
CA VAL A 505 -16.73 20.07 1.65
C VAL A 505 -17.75 20.85 0.84
N GLU A 506 -18.57 20.16 0.06
CA GLU A 506 -19.63 20.74 -0.78
C GLU A 506 -20.97 20.06 -0.48
N SER A 507 -22.02 20.87 -0.28
CA SER A 507 -23.36 20.36 -0.08
C SER A 507 -23.97 19.83 -1.38
N ALA A 508 -24.95 18.96 -1.24
CA ALA A 508 -25.91 18.73 -2.32
C ALA A 508 -26.66 20.03 -2.67
N ASP A 509 -27.33 20.03 -3.82
CA ASP A 509 -28.20 21.13 -4.21
C ASP A 509 -29.40 21.17 -3.26
N PHE A 510 -29.79 22.38 -2.85
CA PHE A 510 -30.99 22.60 -2.08
C PHE A 510 -31.88 23.66 -2.73
N ASP A 511 -33.16 23.62 -2.48
CA ASP A 511 -34.15 24.55 -3.04
C ASP A 511 -35.25 24.95 -2.03
N ILE A 512 -36.22 25.66 -2.50
CA ILE A 512 -37.46 25.94 -1.77
C ILE A 512 -38.67 25.58 -2.64
N ALA A 513 -39.71 25.04 -2.03
CA ALA A 513 -40.95 24.67 -2.70
C ALA A 513 -40.75 23.69 -3.87
N ASP A 514 -39.93 22.66 -3.65
CA ASP A 514 -39.57 21.61 -4.63
C ASP A 514 -39.11 22.19 -5.98
N GLY A 515 -38.26 23.22 -5.95
CA GLY A 515 -37.71 23.89 -7.12
C GLY A 515 -38.68 24.79 -7.89
N ASN A 516 -39.93 24.94 -7.41
CA ASN A 516 -40.93 25.77 -8.08
C ASN A 516 -40.77 27.28 -7.84
N ALA A 517 -40.02 27.67 -6.82
CA ALA A 517 -39.80 29.07 -6.48
C ALA A 517 -38.35 29.49 -6.70
N ILE A 518 -38.14 30.75 -7.07
CA ILE A 518 -36.83 31.36 -7.07
C ILE A 518 -36.50 31.76 -5.64
N MET A 519 -35.31 31.36 -5.18
CA MET A 519 -34.74 31.77 -3.91
C MET A 519 -34.02 33.11 -4.08
N PHE A 520 -34.27 34.05 -3.19
CA PHE A 520 -33.44 35.23 -2.98
C PHE A 520 -32.68 35.06 -1.66
N MET A 521 -31.36 35.02 -1.76
CA MET A 521 -30.46 34.89 -0.62
C MET A 521 -29.75 36.20 -0.39
N ASN A 522 -29.70 36.67 0.86
CA ASN A 522 -29.13 37.96 1.18
C ASN A 522 -28.15 37.97 2.35
N ARG A 523 -28.12 36.91 3.15
CA ARG A 523 -27.25 36.85 4.31
C ARG A 523 -26.92 35.41 4.68
N VAL A 524 -25.69 35.19 5.13
CA VAL A 524 -25.27 33.98 5.84
C VAL A 524 -24.66 34.34 7.20
N ILE A 525 -24.96 33.55 8.21
CA ILE A 525 -24.28 33.57 9.50
C ILE A 525 -23.55 32.25 9.60
N PRO A 526 -22.21 32.27 9.38
CA PRO A 526 -21.40 31.05 9.44
C PRO A 526 -21.24 30.58 10.89
N ASP A 527 -21.39 29.29 11.11
CA ASP A 527 -21.09 28.60 12.36
C ASP A 527 -19.85 27.75 12.13
N TYR A 528 -18.72 28.15 12.69
CA TYR A 528 -17.45 27.51 12.46
C TYR A 528 -16.52 27.65 13.66
N GLU A 529 -15.59 26.73 13.76
CA GLU A 529 -14.45 26.77 14.66
C GLU A 529 -13.18 26.73 13.83
N MET A 530 -12.23 27.63 14.10
CA MET A 530 -11.00 27.72 13.34
C MET A 530 -9.83 27.95 14.32
N VAL A 531 -8.80 27.15 14.20
CA VAL A 531 -7.58 27.19 15.01
C VAL A 531 -6.41 27.61 14.13
N ASN A 532 -5.42 28.26 14.72
CA ASN A 532 -4.20 28.78 14.08
C ASN A 532 -4.42 29.94 13.08
N GLY A 533 -5.59 30.53 13.05
CA GLY A 533 -5.88 31.64 12.14
C GLY A 533 -6.06 31.17 10.69
N GLY A 534 -5.92 32.06 9.74
CA GLY A 534 -6.11 31.74 8.34
C GLY A 534 -7.49 32.13 7.81
N LYS A 535 -7.87 31.53 6.70
CA LYS A 535 -9.14 31.83 6.01
C LYS A 535 -9.84 30.55 5.58
N ILE A 536 -11.14 30.49 5.81
CA ILE A 536 -12.04 29.56 5.16
C ILE A 536 -12.72 30.32 4.02
N LYS A 537 -12.72 29.77 2.84
CA LYS A 537 -13.48 30.26 1.71
C LYS A 537 -14.85 29.60 1.69
N MET A 538 -15.88 30.40 1.71
CA MET A 538 -17.24 29.94 1.51
C MET A 538 -17.73 30.39 0.13
N LYS A 539 -18.13 29.44 -0.69
CA LYS A 539 -18.65 29.65 -2.03
C LYS A 539 -20.12 29.26 -2.05
N ILE A 540 -20.98 30.17 -2.48
CA ILE A 540 -22.40 29.92 -2.72
C ILE A 540 -22.63 29.98 -4.22
N THR A 541 -23.09 28.88 -4.79
CA THR A 541 -23.42 28.78 -6.22
C THR A 541 -24.92 28.62 -6.38
N THR A 542 -25.51 29.40 -7.27
CA THR A 542 -26.96 29.37 -7.59
C THR A 542 -27.16 29.06 -9.05
N GLN A 543 -28.17 28.24 -9.35
CA GLN A 543 -28.51 27.81 -10.70
C GLN A 543 -30.04 27.81 -10.89
N GLN A 544 -30.50 27.79 -12.16
CA GLN A 544 -31.92 27.81 -12.49
C GLN A 544 -32.51 26.39 -12.61
N PHE A 545 -31.69 25.43 -12.98
CA PHE A 545 -32.10 24.04 -13.16
C PHE A 545 -30.91 23.12 -12.75
N PRO A 546 -31.16 21.85 -12.41
CA PRO A 546 -30.08 20.89 -12.18
C PRO A 546 -29.13 20.86 -13.37
N GLU A 547 -27.83 20.84 -13.09
CA GLU A 547 -26.75 20.80 -14.09
C GLU A 547 -26.79 21.95 -15.14
N ALA A 548 -27.35 23.11 -14.77
CA ALA A 548 -27.36 24.25 -15.67
C ALA A 548 -25.95 24.73 -16.00
N SER A 549 -25.70 25.09 -17.26
CA SER A 549 -24.43 25.64 -17.69
C SER A 549 -24.14 27.07 -17.18
N GLU A 550 -25.19 27.79 -16.78
CA GLU A 550 -25.09 29.13 -16.20
C GLU A 550 -25.26 29.09 -14.68
N GLU A 551 -24.14 29.22 -13.98
CA GLU A 551 -24.07 29.31 -12.53
C GLU A 551 -23.68 30.71 -12.07
N VAL A 552 -24.37 31.25 -11.05
CA VAL A 552 -23.97 32.48 -10.38
C VAL A 552 -23.26 32.14 -9.08
N THR A 553 -21.98 32.43 -9.00
CA THR A 553 -21.17 32.15 -7.82
C THR A 553 -20.86 33.41 -7.04
N LYS A 554 -20.96 33.32 -5.71
CA LYS A 554 -20.48 34.29 -4.73
C LYS A 554 -19.48 33.63 -3.80
N GLU A 555 -18.30 34.23 -3.64
CA GLU A 555 -17.22 33.71 -2.79
C GLU A 555 -16.89 34.72 -1.69
N PHE A 556 -16.64 34.24 -0.48
CA PHE A 556 -16.40 35.03 0.71
C PHE A 556 -15.27 34.42 1.54
N ASP A 557 -14.37 35.29 2.04
CA ASP A 557 -13.38 34.91 3.05
C ASP A 557 -14.00 34.97 4.44
N ILE A 558 -13.98 33.86 5.15
CA ILE A 558 -14.40 33.73 6.55
C ILE A 558 -13.13 33.70 7.41
N THR A 559 -13.02 34.63 8.35
CA THR A 559 -11.92 34.74 9.31
C THR A 559 -12.47 34.74 10.72
N ASN A 560 -11.65 34.58 11.74
CA ASN A 560 -12.08 34.58 13.15
C ASN A 560 -12.89 35.85 13.56
N ALA A 561 -12.84 36.92 12.79
CA ALA A 561 -13.61 38.15 12.99
C ALA A 561 -14.96 38.16 12.26
N THR A 562 -15.24 37.18 11.39
CA THR A 562 -16.44 37.18 10.55
C THR A 562 -17.66 36.72 11.35
N GLN A 563 -18.58 37.63 11.62
CA GLN A 563 -19.85 37.33 12.32
C GLN A 563 -21.01 37.03 11.36
N LYS A 564 -21.01 37.70 10.21
CA LYS A 564 -22.03 37.55 9.15
C LYS A 564 -21.44 37.96 7.81
N VAL A 565 -22.04 37.46 6.74
CA VAL A 565 -21.76 37.88 5.38
C VAL A 565 -23.08 38.30 4.72
N ASP A 566 -23.15 39.56 4.28
CA ASP A 566 -24.30 40.07 3.53
C ASP A 566 -23.96 40.02 2.02
N PHE A 567 -24.85 39.47 1.21
CA PHE A 567 -24.70 39.31 -0.24
C PHE A 567 -26.04 39.30 -0.94
N ARG A 568 -26.06 39.15 -2.26
CA ARG A 568 -27.29 38.97 -3.03
C ARG A 568 -27.08 37.91 -4.09
N SER A 569 -27.90 36.86 -4.07
CA SER A 569 -27.93 35.85 -5.10
C SER A 569 -29.38 35.38 -5.33
N ARG A 570 -29.67 34.98 -6.58
CA ARG A 570 -30.99 34.47 -6.99
C ARG A 570 -30.80 33.19 -7.81
N GLY A 571 -31.58 32.19 -7.52
CA GLY A 571 -31.61 30.94 -8.26
C GLY A 571 -32.75 30.06 -7.78
N ARG A 572 -33.07 29.00 -8.51
CA ARG A 572 -34.00 27.97 -8.06
C ARG A 572 -33.36 26.98 -7.13
N GLN A 573 -32.08 26.73 -7.38
CA GLN A 573 -31.26 25.82 -6.60
C GLN A 573 -29.98 26.51 -6.15
N ALA A 574 -29.44 26.05 -5.05
CA ALA A 574 -28.16 26.53 -4.54
C ALA A 574 -27.36 25.41 -3.91
N LYS A 575 -26.04 25.53 -3.97
CA LYS A 575 -25.08 24.69 -3.23
C LYS A 575 -24.06 25.54 -2.50
N VAL A 576 -23.54 25.01 -1.42
CA VAL A 576 -22.52 25.67 -0.60
C VAL A 576 -21.28 24.81 -0.55
N ARG A 577 -20.16 25.43 -0.91
CA ARG A 577 -18.81 24.83 -0.75
C ARG A 577 -18.04 25.61 0.29
N VAL A 578 -17.46 24.89 1.22
CA VAL A 578 -16.55 25.41 2.24
C VAL A 578 -15.19 24.81 1.99
N SER A 579 -14.17 25.63 1.80
CA SER A 579 -12.81 25.18 1.51
C SER A 579 -11.78 25.96 2.32
N CYS A 580 -10.64 25.35 2.55
CA CYS A 580 -9.51 25.98 3.21
C CYS A 580 -8.22 25.65 2.45
N ASP A 581 -7.55 26.72 1.97
CA ASP A 581 -6.25 26.67 1.33
C ASP A 581 -5.19 27.38 2.19
N SER A 582 -5.52 27.69 3.44
CA SER A 582 -4.61 28.40 4.35
C SER A 582 -3.69 27.40 5.05
N ASN A 583 -2.39 27.65 4.98
CA ASN A 583 -1.39 26.78 5.56
C ASN A 583 -1.54 26.67 7.09
N GLY A 584 -1.52 25.46 7.60
CA GLY A 584 -1.57 25.19 9.04
C GLY A 584 -2.92 25.45 9.73
N THR A 585 -3.99 25.74 8.97
CA THR A 585 -5.31 26.04 9.53
C THR A 585 -6.11 24.77 9.78
N SER A 586 -6.59 24.63 11.00
CA SER A 586 -7.66 23.66 11.33
C SER A 586 -9.02 24.34 11.30
N TRP A 587 -9.99 23.66 10.74
CA TRP A 587 -11.36 24.15 10.72
C TRP A 587 -12.39 23.04 10.99
N ARG A 588 -13.49 23.45 11.58
CA ARG A 588 -14.70 22.65 11.76
C ARG A 588 -15.90 23.50 11.38
N TRP A 589 -16.77 22.96 10.55
CA TRP A 589 -17.94 23.68 10.08
C TRP A 589 -19.19 23.19 10.81
N GLY A 590 -19.94 24.12 11.38
CA GLY A 590 -21.19 23.88 12.09
C GLY A 590 -22.42 23.96 11.20
N SER A 591 -23.48 24.53 11.74
CA SER A 591 -24.74 24.69 11.00
C SER A 591 -24.75 25.96 10.15
N LEU A 592 -25.11 25.84 8.89
CA LEU A 592 -25.29 26.99 8.01
C LEU A 592 -26.62 27.67 8.30
N ARG A 593 -26.59 28.96 8.65
CA ARG A 593 -27.78 29.80 8.79
C ARG A 593 -27.85 30.76 7.62
N LEU A 594 -28.69 30.41 6.65
CA LEU A 594 -28.89 31.17 5.42
C LEU A 594 -30.23 31.91 5.47
N ALA A 595 -30.24 33.22 5.23
CA ALA A 595 -31.45 33.97 5.07
C ALA A 595 -31.94 33.86 3.62
N VAL A 596 -33.02 33.07 3.44
CA VAL A 596 -33.63 32.75 2.15
C VAL A 596 -35.05 33.27 2.11
N GLN A 597 -35.45 33.87 1.01
CA GLN A 597 -36.83 34.36 0.76
C GLN A 597 -37.26 33.88 -0.62
N GLY A 598 -38.53 33.53 -0.74
CA GLY A 598 -39.14 33.27 -2.04
C GLY A 598 -39.28 34.56 -2.84
N ASP A 599 -38.83 34.56 -4.09
CA ASP A 599 -38.80 35.73 -4.96
C ASP A 599 -39.49 35.45 -6.31
N GLY A 600 -40.70 34.89 -6.20
CA GLY A 600 -41.53 34.57 -7.36
C GLY A 600 -41.23 33.21 -7.99
N ARG A 601 -41.90 32.95 -9.13
CA ARG A 601 -41.79 31.70 -9.89
C ARG A 601 -41.14 31.86 -11.27
N ARG A 602 -40.74 33.09 -11.63
CA ARG A 602 -40.10 33.44 -12.91
C ARG A 602 -38.69 34.01 -12.72
#